data_4f37aad9d833d0f0f8fa50be2fe242a3
#
_entry.id   4f37aad9d833d0f0f8fa50be2fe242a3
#
_cell.length_a   1.000
_cell.length_b   1.000
_cell.length_c   1.000
_cell.angle_alpha   90.00
_cell.angle_beta   90.00
_cell.angle_gamma   90.00
#
_symmetry.space_group_name_H-M   'P 1'
#
loop_
_entity.id
_entity.type
_entity.pdbx_description
1 polymer ?
#
loop_
_entity_poly.entity_id
_entity_poly.type
_entity_poly.pdbx_seq_one_letter_code
_entity_poly.pdbx_strand_id
1 'polypeptide(L)'
;MAEQEVEEQGEVREREQLDPEREARRRLALAQIRQYPDPVLRMRANEIESFDDDLRRLVERMTTLMQEARGVGLAGTQVGTLQRLFVFQPTEEDEPRAVVNPVLVSASEVTLSETEGCLSLQGVTIPVERPVKVTVEGKDETGADIRIELEEHAARVAQHELDHLDGILILDRTTPEARREALGILRPEPALGIS
;
A
#
# COMPACT_ATOMS: atom_id res chain seq x y z
N MET A 1 7.27 26.15 48.81
CA MET A 1 7.43 24.87 48.10
C MET A 1 6.20 24.72 47.23
N ALA A 2 6.34 24.99 45.98
CA ALA A 2 5.27 24.85 44.99
C ALA A 2 5.63 23.65 44.13
N GLU A 3 4.81 22.62 44.19
CA GLU A 3 4.84 21.46 43.32
C GLU A 3 4.39 21.92 41.94
N GLN A 4 5.26 21.80 40.95
CA GLN A 4 4.91 21.96 39.56
C GLN A 4 4.32 20.64 39.07
N GLU A 5 3.01 20.62 38.89
CA GLU A 5 2.32 19.58 38.13
C GLU A 5 2.75 19.71 36.65
N VAL A 6 3.42 18.68 36.17
CA VAL A 6 3.71 18.50 34.74
C VAL A 6 2.43 17.95 34.12
N GLU A 7 1.65 18.81 33.49
CA GLU A 7 0.55 18.37 32.60
C GLU A 7 1.15 17.63 31.41
N GLU A 8 1.04 16.30 31.41
CA GLU A 8 1.16 15.47 30.22
C GLU A 8 -0.03 15.79 29.31
N GLN A 9 0.19 16.64 28.32
CA GLN A 9 -0.74 16.80 27.20
C GLN A 9 -0.64 15.58 26.29
N GLY A 10 -1.27 14.49 26.69
CA GLY A 10 -1.64 13.41 25.80
C GLY A 10 -2.80 13.88 24.92
N GLU A 11 -2.52 14.27 23.67
CA GLU A 11 -3.56 14.44 22.67
C GLU A 11 -4.26 13.09 22.44
N VAL A 12 -5.32 12.86 23.21
CA VAL A 12 -6.33 11.86 22.87
C VAL A 12 -7.05 12.43 21.65
N ARG A 13 -6.59 12.05 20.45
CA ARG A 13 -7.40 12.26 19.25
C ARG A 13 -8.73 11.57 19.52
N GLU A 14 -9.77 12.38 19.71
CA GLU A 14 -11.14 11.88 19.74
C GLU A 14 -11.28 10.95 18.54
N ARG A 15 -11.67 9.70 18.79
CA ARG A 15 -12.07 8.79 17.72
C ARG A 15 -13.24 9.47 17.04
N GLU A 16 -12.96 10.16 15.94
CA GLU A 16 -13.96 10.67 15.04
C GLU A 16 -14.97 9.54 14.85
N GLN A 17 -16.20 9.75 15.26
CA GLN A 17 -17.26 8.76 15.03
C GLN A 17 -17.37 8.61 13.53
N LEU A 18 -16.71 7.57 13.03
CA LEU A 18 -16.61 7.29 11.61
C LEU A 18 -18.05 7.17 11.09
N ASP A 19 -18.38 8.01 10.12
CA ASP A 19 -19.66 7.95 9.41
C ASP A 19 -19.93 6.48 9.01
N PRO A 20 -21.02 5.86 9.49
CA PRO A 20 -21.32 4.45 9.23
C PRO A 20 -21.33 4.10 7.75
N GLU A 21 -21.70 5.03 6.87
CA GLU A 21 -21.69 4.82 5.43
C GLU A 21 -20.27 4.78 4.87
N ARG A 22 -19.38 5.64 5.37
CA ARG A 22 -17.95 5.62 4.99
C ARG A 22 -17.28 4.32 5.44
N GLU A 23 -17.60 3.82 6.61
CA GLU A 23 -17.06 2.56 7.11
C GLU A 23 -17.63 1.35 6.34
N ALA A 24 -18.89 1.40 5.94
CA ALA A 24 -19.48 0.37 5.08
C ALA A 24 -18.81 0.34 3.70
N ARG A 25 -18.56 1.49 3.08
CA ARG A 25 -17.83 1.60 1.80
C ARG A 25 -16.41 1.04 1.93
N ARG A 26 -15.69 1.42 3.00
CA ARG A 26 -14.35 0.88 3.26
C ARG A 26 -14.34 -0.63 3.36
N ARG A 27 -15.28 -1.24 4.09
CA ARG A 27 -15.39 -2.72 4.18
C ARG A 27 -15.66 -3.36 2.84
N LEU A 28 -16.53 -2.77 2.01
CA LEU A 28 -16.80 -3.27 0.66
C LEU A 28 -15.58 -3.15 -0.26
N ALA A 29 -14.81 -2.08 -0.16
CA ALA A 29 -13.57 -1.92 -0.90
C ALA A 29 -12.53 -2.96 -0.48
N LEU A 30 -12.30 -3.11 0.83
CA LEU A 30 -11.37 -4.11 1.37
C LEU A 30 -11.74 -5.55 0.99
N ALA A 31 -13.03 -5.87 0.86
CA ALA A 31 -13.49 -7.18 0.41
C ALA A 31 -13.12 -7.50 -1.06
N GLN A 32 -12.81 -6.47 -1.86
CA GLN A 32 -12.35 -6.62 -3.24
C GLN A 32 -10.81 -6.68 -3.36
N ILE A 33 -10.09 -6.43 -2.27
CA ILE A 33 -8.64 -6.46 -2.21
C ILE A 33 -8.20 -7.84 -1.70
N ARG A 34 -7.28 -8.49 -2.42
CA ARG A 34 -6.72 -9.79 -2.05
C ARG A 34 -6.00 -9.69 -0.72
N GLN A 35 -6.27 -10.64 0.16
CA GLN A 35 -5.70 -10.69 1.50
C GLN A 35 -4.66 -11.80 1.59
N TYR A 36 -3.60 -11.57 2.37
CA TYR A 36 -2.65 -12.64 2.72
C TYR A 36 -3.40 -13.83 3.36
N PRO A 37 -3.13 -15.09 2.98
CA PRO A 37 -2.01 -15.56 2.14
C PRO A 37 -2.40 -15.88 0.68
N ASP A 38 -3.26 -15.08 0.02
CA ASP A 38 -3.62 -15.34 -1.39
C ASP A 38 -2.35 -15.45 -2.26
N PRO A 39 -2.18 -16.56 -3.02
CA PRO A 39 -0.99 -16.79 -3.83
C PRO A 39 -0.72 -15.69 -4.87
N VAL A 40 -1.74 -15.00 -5.37
CA VAL A 40 -1.59 -13.92 -6.36
C VAL A 40 -0.68 -12.80 -5.86
N LEU A 41 -0.66 -12.54 -4.54
CA LEU A 41 0.19 -11.53 -3.91
C LEU A 41 1.69 -11.89 -3.97
N ARG A 42 2.02 -13.13 -4.32
CA ARG A 42 3.40 -13.63 -4.49
C ARG A 42 3.79 -13.81 -5.95
N MET A 43 2.89 -13.49 -6.86
CA MET A 43 3.14 -13.61 -8.30
C MET A 43 3.70 -12.30 -8.85
N ARG A 44 4.60 -12.43 -9.82
CA ARG A 44 5.12 -11.29 -10.56
C ARG A 44 4.10 -10.84 -11.59
N ALA A 45 3.84 -9.54 -11.66
CA ALA A 45 2.97 -8.94 -12.67
C ALA A 45 3.65 -8.89 -14.05
N ASN A 46 2.85 -9.07 -15.10
CA ASN A 46 3.28 -9.03 -16.48
C ASN A 46 3.16 -7.60 -17.04
N GLU A 47 4.02 -7.27 -17.97
CA GLU A 47 3.93 -5.98 -18.69
C GLU A 47 2.62 -5.86 -19.46
N ILE A 48 2.11 -4.64 -19.53
CA ILE A 48 0.91 -4.26 -20.28
C ILE A 48 1.35 -3.76 -21.64
N GLU A 49 0.82 -4.38 -22.68
CA GLU A 49 1.13 -4.02 -24.07
C GLU A 49 0.05 -3.14 -24.71
N SER A 50 -1.20 -3.25 -24.23
CA SER A 50 -2.36 -2.53 -24.79
C SER A 50 -2.84 -1.43 -23.85
N PHE A 51 -2.92 -0.21 -24.37
CA PHE A 51 -3.39 0.99 -23.66
C PHE A 51 -4.77 1.39 -24.17
N ASP A 52 -5.75 0.60 -23.81
CA ASP A 52 -7.12 0.68 -24.30
C ASP A 52 -8.11 1.11 -23.19
N ASP A 53 -9.40 1.10 -23.51
CA ASP A 53 -10.44 1.49 -22.58
C ASP A 53 -10.58 0.48 -21.40
N ASP A 54 -10.17 -0.77 -21.55
CA ASP A 54 -10.17 -1.75 -20.47
C ASP A 54 -9.12 -1.38 -19.41
N LEU A 55 -7.94 -0.94 -19.85
CA LEU A 55 -6.90 -0.44 -18.95
C LEU A 55 -7.38 0.82 -18.21
N ARG A 56 -8.01 1.77 -18.91
CA ARG A 56 -8.53 3.00 -18.27
C ARG A 56 -9.58 2.67 -17.22
N ARG A 57 -10.53 1.77 -17.52
CA ARG A 57 -11.54 1.29 -16.55
C ARG A 57 -10.89 0.60 -15.34
N LEU A 58 -9.82 -0.16 -15.55
CA LEU A 58 -9.09 -0.80 -14.46
C LEU A 58 -8.43 0.25 -13.56
N VAL A 59 -7.75 1.26 -14.13
CA VAL A 59 -7.14 2.37 -13.38
C VAL A 59 -8.19 3.11 -12.56
N GLU A 60 -9.31 3.50 -13.17
CA GLU A 60 -10.43 4.18 -12.47
C GLU A 60 -10.96 3.34 -11.30
N ARG A 61 -11.19 2.05 -11.53
CA ARG A 61 -11.64 1.12 -10.49
C ARG A 61 -10.61 1.00 -9.37
N MET A 62 -9.34 0.84 -9.69
CA MET A 62 -8.27 0.72 -8.69
C MET A 62 -8.13 2.00 -7.87
N THR A 63 -8.23 3.17 -8.50
CA THR A 63 -8.20 4.46 -7.82
C THR A 63 -9.36 4.59 -6.83
N THR A 64 -10.58 4.26 -7.25
CA THR A 64 -11.76 4.25 -6.38
C THR A 64 -11.58 3.31 -5.19
N LEU A 65 -11.14 2.07 -5.44
CA LEU A 65 -10.91 1.07 -4.38
C LEU A 65 -9.84 1.53 -3.37
N MET A 66 -8.74 2.11 -3.86
CA MET A 66 -7.68 2.65 -3.02
C MET A 66 -8.23 3.73 -2.08
N GLN A 67 -8.96 4.71 -2.62
CA GLN A 67 -9.53 5.81 -1.85
C GLN A 67 -10.59 5.34 -0.85
N GLU A 68 -11.51 4.48 -1.26
CA GLU A 68 -12.54 3.93 -0.37
C GLU A 68 -11.95 3.04 0.73
N ALA A 69 -10.86 2.29 0.44
CA ALA A 69 -10.11 1.52 1.42
C ALA A 69 -9.24 2.39 2.34
N ARG A 70 -9.12 3.70 2.07
CA ARG A 70 -8.24 4.67 2.73
C ARG A 70 -6.76 4.27 2.61
N GLY A 71 -6.39 3.76 1.44
CA GLY A 71 -5.01 3.50 1.06
C GLY A 71 -4.40 4.69 0.36
N VAL A 72 -3.08 4.71 0.30
CA VAL A 72 -2.27 5.71 -0.42
C VAL A 72 -1.63 5.13 -1.68
N GLY A 73 -1.74 3.81 -1.87
CA GLY A 73 -1.30 3.05 -3.03
C GLY A 73 -2.08 1.75 -3.17
N LEU A 74 -2.13 1.20 -4.39
CA LEU A 74 -2.75 -0.08 -4.70
C LEU A 74 -2.18 -0.65 -6.00
N ALA A 75 -1.61 -1.85 -5.93
CA ALA A 75 -1.04 -2.56 -7.07
C ALA A 75 -2.02 -3.51 -7.74
N GLY A 76 -1.80 -3.82 -9.02
CA GLY A 76 -2.64 -4.73 -9.79
C GLY A 76 -2.79 -6.11 -9.16
N THR A 77 -1.72 -6.68 -8.59
CA THR A 77 -1.77 -7.98 -7.90
C THR A 77 -2.72 -7.99 -6.71
N GLN A 78 -2.89 -6.86 -6.03
CA GLN A 78 -3.81 -6.74 -4.89
C GLN A 78 -5.29 -6.74 -5.31
N VAL A 79 -5.62 -6.40 -6.54
CA VAL A 79 -6.98 -6.55 -7.09
C VAL A 79 -7.16 -7.84 -7.90
N GLY A 80 -6.16 -8.72 -7.85
CA GLY A 80 -6.20 -10.05 -8.46
C GLY A 80 -5.88 -10.06 -9.96
N THR A 81 -5.32 -8.99 -10.52
CA THR A 81 -4.78 -8.99 -11.89
C THR A 81 -3.26 -9.07 -11.88
N LEU A 82 -2.71 -9.80 -12.85
CA LEU A 82 -1.25 -9.87 -13.03
C LEU A 82 -0.75 -8.82 -14.03
N GLN A 83 -1.44 -7.70 -14.15
CA GLN A 83 -1.03 -6.57 -14.97
C GLN A 83 -0.10 -5.65 -14.16
N ARG A 84 1.03 -5.25 -14.78
CA ARG A 84 2.07 -4.46 -14.12
C ARG A 84 1.70 -2.98 -14.08
N LEU A 85 0.83 -2.62 -13.13
CA LEU A 85 0.46 -1.23 -12.84
C LEU A 85 0.18 -1.06 -11.35
N PHE A 86 0.32 0.16 -10.89
CA PHE A 86 -0.21 0.59 -9.60
C PHE A 86 -0.83 1.99 -9.71
N VAL A 87 -1.73 2.29 -8.79
CA VAL A 87 -2.24 3.64 -8.55
C VAL A 87 -1.75 4.12 -7.21
N PHE A 88 -1.50 5.43 -7.05
CA PHE A 88 -1.08 6.01 -5.80
C PHE A 88 -1.53 7.46 -5.64
N GLN A 89 -1.73 7.86 -4.41
CA GLN A 89 -2.11 9.20 -3.97
C GLN A 89 -1.48 9.42 -2.58
N PRO A 90 -0.23 9.89 -2.51
CA PRO A 90 0.54 9.96 -1.25
C PRO A 90 -0.12 10.80 -0.17
N THR A 91 -0.84 11.87 -0.55
CA THR A 91 -1.63 12.71 0.35
C THR A 91 -3.02 12.96 -0.24
N GLU A 92 -3.99 13.35 0.59
CA GLU A 92 -5.35 13.68 0.12
C GLU A 92 -5.38 14.92 -0.81
N GLU A 93 -4.34 15.74 -0.77
CA GLU A 93 -4.20 16.94 -1.59
C GLU A 93 -3.61 16.65 -2.97
N ASP A 94 -2.98 15.49 -3.14
CA ASP A 94 -2.41 15.06 -4.42
C ASP A 94 -3.52 14.57 -5.36
N GLU A 95 -3.30 14.76 -6.67
CA GLU A 95 -4.09 14.06 -7.67
C GLU A 95 -3.67 12.58 -7.73
N PRO A 96 -4.62 11.62 -7.76
CA PRO A 96 -4.28 10.21 -7.91
C PRO A 96 -3.62 9.98 -9.27
N ARG A 97 -2.60 9.13 -9.29
CA ARG A 97 -1.82 8.81 -10.50
C ARG A 97 -1.75 7.31 -10.70
N ALA A 98 -1.74 6.89 -11.97
CA ALA A 98 -1.40 5.54 -12.38
C ALA A 98 0.01 5.49 -12.94
N VAL A 99 0.72 4.41 -12.66
CA VAL A 99 2.00 4.09 -13.30
C VAL A 99 1.91 2.70 -13.88
N VAL A 100 1.98 2.62 -15.20
CA VAL A 100 1.91 1.38 -15.97
C VAL A 100 3.32 0.96 -16.37
N ASN A 101 3.64 -0.32 -16.23
CA ASN A 101 4.98 -0.89 -16.46
C ASN A 101 6.10 -0.13 -15.72
N PRO A 102 5.92 0.13 -14.41
CA PRO A 102 6.88 0.91 -13.66
C PRO A 102 8.23 0.21 -13.52
N VAL A 103 9.29 1.00 -13.61
CA VAL A 103 10.68 0.60 -13.37
C VAL A 103 11.32 1.60 -12.41
N LEU A 104 11.97 1.10 -11.37
CA LEU A 104 12.81 1.91 -10.49
C LEU A 104 14.16 2.15 -11.17
N VAL A 105 14.43 3.38 -11.61
CA VAL A 105 15.65 3.71 -12.37
C VAL A 105 16.75 4.32 -11.51
N SER A 106 16.40 4.92 -10.37
CA SER A 106 17.38 5.36 -9.38
C SER A 106 16.81 5.35 -7.97
N ALA A 107 17.69 5.18 -6.98
CA ALA A 107 17.38 5.27 -5.56
C ALA A 107 18.54 5.95 -4.82
N SER A 108 18.24 6.72 -3.77
CA SER A 108 19.26 7.34 -2.91
C SER A 108 19.99 6.28 -2.08
N GLU A 109 21.24 6.59 -1.71
CA GLU A 109 21.99 5.79 -0.73
C GLU A 109 21.45 6.00 0.69
N VAL A 110 20.84 7.16 0.94
CA VAL A 110 20.20 7.47 2.22
C VAL A 110 18.92 6.71 2.35
N THR A 111 18.79 5.93 3.41
CA THR A 111 17.61 5.14 3.74
C THR A 111 16.99 5.62 5.05
N LEU A 112 15.70 5.34 5.24
CA LEU A 112 14.97 5.60 6.47
C LEU A 112 14.07 4.42 6.81
N SER A 113 14.14 3.98 8.07
CA SER A 113 13.25 2.94 8.59
C SER A 113 12.02 3.58 9.22
N GLU A 114 10.86 3.29 8.65
CA GLU A 114 9.55 3.72 9.15
C GLU A 114 8.56 2.56 9.11
N THR A 115 7.46 2.70 9.84
CA THR A 115 6.41 1.69 9.84
C THR A 115 5.56 1.76 8.57
N GLU A 116 5.32 0.59 7.97
CA GLU A 116 4.41 0.42 6.84
C GLU A 116 3.25 -0.50 7.22
N GLY A 117 2.04 -0.13 6.78
CA GLY A 117 0.88 -1.00 6.69
C GLY A 117 0.63 -1.42 5.25
N CYS A 118 -0.27 -2.36 5.05
CA CYS A 118 -0.65 -2.83 3.72
C CYS A 118 -2.14 -3.20 3.69
N LEU A 119 -2.86 -2.78 2.65
CA LEU A 119 -4.28 -3.13 2.49
C LEU A 119 -4.52 -4.64 2.36
N SER A 120 -3.50 -5.39 1.93
CA SER A 120 -3.51 -6.86 1.82
C SER A 120 -3.07 -7.60 3.09
N LEU A 121 -2.59 -6.88 4.11
CA LEU A 121 -2.12 -7.42 5.39
C LEU A 121 -2.78 -6.66 6.55
N GLN A 122 -4.09 -6.77 6.66
CA GLN A 122 -4.86 -5.97 7.62
C GLN A 122 -4.41 -6.22 9.07
N GLY A 123 -4.32 -5.14 9.84
CA GLY A 123 -3.90 -5.19 11.24
C GLY A 123 -2.39 -5.32 11.45
N VAL A 124 -1.60 -5.39 10.37
CA VAL A 124 -0.13 -5.47 10.44
C VAL A 124 0.47 -4.10 10.15
N THR A 125 1.35 -3.64 11.03
CA THR A 125 2.20 -2.47 10.85
C THR A 125 3.61 -2.83 11.31
N ILE A 126 4.59 -2.77 10.42
CA ILE A 126 5.96 -3.24 10.67
C ILE A 126 7.00 -2.27 10.12
N PRO A 127 8.20 -2.19 10.73
CA PRO A 127 9.28 -1.34 10.25
C PRO A 127 9.85 -1.86 8.93
N VAL A 128 10.02 -0.94 7.96
CA VAL A 128 10.64 -1.23 6.67
C VAL A 128 11.64 -0.13 6.34
N GLU A 129 12.86 -0.52 6.02
CA GLU A 129 13.90 0.40 5.57
C GLU A 129 13.78 0.62 4.06
N ARG A 130 13.73 1.91 3.65
CA ARG A 130 13.66 2.29 2.24
C ARG A 130 14.51 3.51 1.93
N PRO A 131 15.08 3.60 0.70
CA PRO A 131 15.61 4.82 0.14
C PRO A 131 14.63 5.99 0.27
N VAL A 132 15.14 7.15 0.69
CA VAL A 132 14.30 8.36 0.90
C VAL A 132 13.95 9.08 -0.39
N LYS A 133 14.68 8.82 -1.48
CA LYS A 133 14.42 9.38 -2.82
C LYS A 133 14.51 8.28 -3.85
N VAL A 134 13.57 8.29 -4.78
CA VAL A 134 13.57 7.35 -5.92
C VAL A 134 13.13 8.06 -7.19
N THR A 135 13.56 7.53 -8.32
CA THR A 135 13.01 7.88 -9.63
C THR A 135 12.36 6.65 -10.23
N VAL A 136 11.10 6.80 -10.64
CA VAL A 136 10.33 5.76 -11.31
C VAL A 136 10.04 6.22 -12.73
N GLU A 137 10.32 5.35 -13.69
CA GLU A 137 9.89 5.49 -15.09
C GLU A 137 8.79 4.50 -15.40
N GLY A 138 7.94 4.83 -16.36
CA GLY A 138 6.84 3.99 -16.80
C GLY A 138 5.98 4.71 -17.83
N LYS A 139 4.73 4.33 -17.89
CA LYS A 139 3.72 4.98 -18.74
C LYS A 139 2.51 5.37 -17.93
N ASP A 140 1.78 6.38 -18.39
CA ASP A 140 0.43 6.64 -17.88
C ASP A 140 -0.60 5.66 -18.52
N GLU A 141 -1.86 5.79 -18.16
CA GLU A 141 -2.95 4.98 -18.69
C GLU A 141 -3.28 5.22 -20.16
N THR A 142 -2.66 6.24 -20.78
CA THR A 142 -2.77 6.52 -22.23
C THR A 142 -1.62 5.92 -23.03
N GLY A 143 -0.57 5.43 -22.36
CA GLY A 143 0.64 4.90 -22.97
C GLY A 143 1.75 5.95 -23.16
N ALA A 144 1.55 7.18 -22.69
CA ALA A 144 2.58 8.20 -22.71
C ALA A 144 3.68 7.91 -21.67
N ASP A 145 4.94 8.12 -22.06
CA ASP A 145 6.07 7.91 -21.14
C ASP A 145 6.05 8.93 -20.02
N ILE A 146 6.27 8.45 -18.81
CA ILE A 146 6.39 9.26 -17.60
C ILE A 146 7.67 8.96 -16.84
N ARG A 147 8.23 10.00 -16.22
CA ARG A 147 9.35 9.93 -15.28
C ARG A 147 9.00 10.75 -14.07
N ILE A 148 9.01 10.12 -12.90
CA ILE A 148 8.57 10.74 -11.65
C ILE A 148 9.70 10.65 -10.63
N GLU A 149 10.12 11.80 -10.11
CA GLU A 149 11.04 11.90 -8.99
C GLU A 149 10.22 12.03 -7.70
N LEU A 150 10.44 11.13 -6.76
CA LEU A 150 9.68 11.00 -5.53
C LEU A 150 10.60 11.06 -4.33
N GLU A 151 10.13 11.69 -3.26
CA GLU A 151 10.87 11.83 -2.01
C GLU A 151 9.99 11.41 -0.82
N GLU A 152 10.64 11.03 0.28
CA GLU A 152 10.01 10.74 1.57
C GLU A 152 8.83 9.76 1.47
N HIS A 153 7.65 10.18 1.93
CA HIS A 153 6.45 9.33 1.93
C HIS A 153 6.05 8.85 0.54
N ALA A 154 6.07 9.74 -0.46
CA ALA A 154 5.74 9.38 -1.84
C ALA A 154 6.72 8.36 -2.43
N ALA A 155 8.02 8.49 -2.12
CA ALA A 155 9.03 7.50 -2.50
C ALA A 155 8.78 6.14 -1.84
N ARG A 156 8.37 6.12 -0.58
CA ARG A 156 8.02 4.91 0.16
C ARG A 156 6.82 4.20 -0.45
N VAL A 157 5.74 4.94 -0.72
CA VAL A 157 4.53 4.40 -1.36
C VAL A 157 4.87 3.75 -2.70
N ALA A 158 5.57 4.44 -3.59
CA ALA A 158 5.93 3.88 -4.90
C ALA A 158 6.79 2.61 -4.80
N GLN A 159 7.73 2.55 -3.86
CA GLN A 159 8.55 1.34 -3.61
C GLN A 159 7.71 0.18 -3.06
N HIS A 160 6.73 0.48 -2.22
CA HIS A 160 5.78 -0.52 -1.69
C HIS A 160 4.97 -1.14 -2.84
N GLU A 161 4.44 -0.32 -3.74
CA GLU A 161 3.65 -0.80 -4.87
C GLU A 161 4.51 -1.57 -5.90
N LEU A 162 5.74 -1.12 -6.15
CA LEU A 162 6.70 -1.86 -6.98
C LEU A 162 6.99 -3.25 -6.41
N ASP A 163 7.19 -3.36 -5.10
CA ASP A 163 7.36 -4.64 -4.43
C ASP A 163 6.17 -5.58 -4.70
N HIS A 164 4.93 -5.09 -4.57
CA HIS A 164 3.74 -5.88 -4.89
C HIS A 164 3.74 -6.41 -6.32
N LEU A 165 4.18 -5.61 -7.30
CA LEU A 165 4.26 -6.02 -8.69
C LEU A 165 5.33 -7.09 -8.95
N ASP A 166 6.31 -7.19 -8.05
CA ASP A 166 7.35 -8.22 -8.09
C ASP A 166 7.08 -9.41 -7.14
N GLY A 167 5.88 -9.46 -6.52
CA GLY A 167 5.47 -10.51 -5.59
C GLY A 167 6.14 -10.45 -4.22
N ILE A 168 6.68 -9.28 -3.87
CA ILE A 168 7.33 -8.99 -2.59
C ILE A 168 6.33 -8.30 -1.66
N LEU A 169 6.33 -8.67 -0.39
CA LEU A 169 5.51 -8.06 0.64
C LEU A 169 6.38 -7.36 1.69
N ILE A 170 5.81 -6.47 2.48
CA ILE A 170 6.52 -5.83 3.61
C ILE A 170 7.09 -6.87 4.58
N LEU A 171 6.49 -8.06 4.66
CA LEU A 171 7.00 -9.22 5.41
C LEU A 171 8.42 -9.67 4.98
N ASP A 172 8.82 -9.35 3.75
CA ASP A 172 10.13 -9.72 3.18
C ASP A 172 11.16 -8.59 3.34
N ARG A 173 10.71 -7.40 3.77
CA ARG A 173 11.51 -6.18 3.91
C ARG A 173 11.78 -5.80 5.37
N THR A 174 11.27 -6.57 6.31
CA THR A 174 11.38 -6.27 7.73
C THR A 174 12.35 -7.21 8.46
N THR A 175 12.53 -7.01 9.76
CA THR A 175 13.34 -7.88 10.60
C THR A 175 12.68 -9.24 10.83
N PRO A 176 13.46 -10.30 11.13
CA PRO A 176 12.90 -11.61 11.44
C PRO A 176 11.93 -11.60 12.63
N GLU A 177 12.16 -10.75 13.61
CA GLU A 177 11.31 -10.57 14.81
C GLU A 177 9.97 -9.96 14.43
N ALA A 178 9.97 -8.80 13.74
CA ALA A 178 8.75 -8.12 13.29
C ALA A 178 7.94 -8.99 12.32
N ARG A 179 8.63 -9.73 11.44
CA ARG A 179 7.97 -10.70 10.56
C ARG A 179 7.24 -11.80 11.34
N ARG A 180 7.87 -12.34 12.39
CA ARG A 180 7.28 -13.39 13.22
C ARG A 180 6.02 -12.89 13.93
N GLU A 181 6.07 -11.68 14.48
CA GLU A 181 4.93 -11.04 15.14
C GLU A 181 3.79 -10.79 14.15
N ALA A 182 4.09 -10.22 12.98
CA ALA A 182 3.12 -9.99 11.92
C ALA A 182 2.43 -11.27 11.46
N LEU A 183 3.19 -12.36 11.25
CA LEU A 183 2.64 -13.66 10.91
C LEU A 183 1.77 -14.26 12.03
N GLY A 184 1.99 -13.88 13.28
CA GLY A 184 1.11 -14.22 14.39
C GLY A 184 -0.27 -13.55 14.28
N ILE A 185 -0.29 -12.28 13.85
CA ILE A 185 -1.54 -11.51 13.62
C ILE A 185 -2.31 -12.06 12.41
N LEU A 186 -1.58 -12.41 11.33
CA LEU A 186 -2.17 -12.86 10.07
C LEU A 186 -2.62 -14.32 10.07
N ARG A 187 -2.34 -15.08 11.15
CA ARG A 187 -2.82 -16.46 11.24
C ARG A 187 -4.33 -16.46 11.36
N PRO A 188 -5.05 -17.25 10.53
CA PRO A 188 -6.46 -17.46 10.76
C PRO A 188 -6.63 -18.07 12.16
N GLU A 189 -7.62 -17.59 12.92
CA GLU A 189 -7.99 -18.26 14.16
C GLU A 189 -8.24 -19.74 13.86
N PRO A 190 -7.71 -20.66 14.70
CA PRO A 190 -8.00 -22.07 14.49
C PRO A 190 -9.51 -22.23 14.50
N ALA A 191 -10.07 -22.79 13.44
CA ALA A 191 -11.46 -23.21 13.45
C ALA A 191 -11.65 -24.05 14.72
N LEU A 192 -12.50 -23.58 15.64
CA LEU A 192 -12.80 -24.28 16.89
C LEU A 192 -13.09 -25.73 16.52
N GLY A 193 -12.19 -26.62 16.92
CA GLY A 193 -12.32 -28.03 16.66
C GLY A 193 -13.66 -28.49 17.22
N ILE A 194 -14.46 -29.05 16.35
CA ILE A 194 -15.62 -29.87 16.74
C ILE A 194 -15.00 -31.05 17.51
N SER A 195 -15.16 -31.03 18.81
CA SER A 195 -14.84 -32.13 19.71
C SER A 195 -15.89 -33.23 19.55
#